data_cab2a4076a1ef766765e92d922449ffb
#
_entry.id   cab2a4076a1ef766765e92d922449ffb
#
_cell.length_a   1.000
_cell.length_b   1.000
_cell.length_c   1.000
_cell.angle_alpha   90.00
_cell.angle_beta   90.00
_cell.angle_gamma   90.00
#
_symmetry.space_group_name_H-M   'P 1'
#
loop_
_entity.id
_entity.type
_entity.pdbx_description
1 polymer ?
#
loop_
_entity_poly.entity_id
_entity_poly.type
_entity_poly.pdbx_seq_one_letter_code
_entity_poly.pdbx_strand_id
1 'polypeptide(L)'
;RNADWENPLDNPSFIVSAKSCLRWIRDNGMSNAQIESFPQDNPTSDTLKHEVERYNQINHQHSDHPHYIPNGAFIAAMVASGYKVKPAGRMNAFFNISKKGLCAAMGKN
;
A
#
# COMPACT_ATOMS: atom_id res chain seq x y z
N ARG A 1 -8.04 -18.99 17.14
CA ARG A 1 -8.63 -17.77 16.67
C ARG A 1 -7.52 -16.73 16.39
N ASN A 2 -7.77 -15.88 15.52
CA ASN A 2 -6.76 -14.89 15.24
C ASN A 2 -7.44 -13.60 14.75
N ALA A 3 -6.64 -12.56 14.62
CA ALA A 3 -7.12 -11.24 14.29
C ALA A 3 -7.77 -11.14 12.91
N ASP A 4 -7.56 -12.13 12.07
CA ASP A 4 -8.13 -12.11 10.73
C ASP A 4 -9.65 -12.14 10.73
N TRP A 5 -10.24 -12.63 11.80
CA TRP A 5 -11.69 -12.72 11.89
C TRP A 5 -12.34 -11.51 12.52
N GLU A 6 -11.54 -10.58 13.01
CA GLU A 6 -12.06 -9.36 13.63
C GLU A 6 -12.24 -8.29 12.57
N ASN A 7 -13.16 -7.38 12.86
CA ASN A 7 -13.32 -6.22 11.99
C ASN A 7 -12.04 -5.40 12.01
N PRO A 8 -11.36 -5.25 10.86
CA PRO A 8 -10.13 -4.48 10.83
C PRO A 8 -10.28 -3.05 11.33
N LEU A 9 -11.46 -2.48 11.19
CA LEU A 9 -11.68 -1.10 11.63
C LEU A 9 -11.67 -0.96 13.14
N ASP A 10 -11.81 -2.07 13.88
CA ASP A 10 -11.74 -2.06 15.33
C ASP A 10 -10.32 -2.29 15.84
N ASN A 11 -9.36 -2.45 14.94
CA ASN A 11 -7.97 -2.72 15.32
C ASN A 11 -7.15 -1.45 15.12
N PRO A 12 -6.71 -0.81 16.22
CA PRO A 12 -5.92 0.43 16.10
C PRO A 12 -4.65 0.27 15.27
N SER A 13 -4.00 -0.89 15.36
CA SER A 13 -2.79 -1.13 14.56
C SER A 13 -3.10 -1.12 13.07
N PHE A 14 -4.24 -1.69 12.70
CA PHE A 14 -4.63 -1.69 11.29
C PHE A 14 -4.85 -0.24 10.81
N ILE A 15 -5.54 0.55 11.61
CA ILE A 15 -5.83 1.94 11.24
C ILE A 15 -4.55 2.75 11.11
N VAL A 16 -3.63 2.59 12.05
CA VAL A 16 -2.34 3.29 12.00
C VAL A 16 -1.57 2.90 10.74
N SER A 17 -1.56 1.60 10.42
CA SER A 17 -0.87 1.12 9.23
C SER A 17 -1.52 1.66 7.95
N ALA A 18 -2.85 1.68 7.90
CA ALA A 18 -3.55 2.21 6.72
C ALA A 18 -3.26 3.70 6.54
N LYS A 19 -3.25 4.47 7.63
CA LYS A 19 -2.92 5.89 7.56
C LYS A 19 -1.50 6.11 7.09
N SER A 20 -0.58 5.26 7.53
CA SER A 20 0.81 5.33 7.07
C SER A 20 0.91 5.07 5.57
N CYS A 21 0.13 4.10 5.08
CA CYS A 21 0.09 3.83 3.65
C CYS A 21 -0.49 5.01 2.87
N LEU A 22 -1.54 5.65 3.39
CA LEU A 22 -2.10 6.82 2.74
C LEU A 22 -1.07 7.95 2.64
N ARG A 23 -0.26 8.12 3.68
CA ARG A 23 0.82 9.11 3.65
C ARG A 23 1.83 8.77 2.56
N TRP A 24 2.25 7.50 2.50
CA TRP A 24 3.19 7.08 1.47
C TRP A 24 2.66 7.33 0.07
N ILE A 25 1.38 7.01 -0.16
CA ILE A 25 0.73 7.23 -1.45
C ILE A 25 0.80 8.70 -1.82
N ARG A 26 0.44 9.57 -0.88
CA ARG A 26 0.45 11.01 -1.12
C ARG A 26 1.87 11.53 -1.35
N ASP A 27 2.79 11.13 -0.49
CA ASP A 27 4.15 11.70 -0.51
C ASP A 27 4.95 11.26 -1.72
N ASN A 28 4.59 10.14 -2.32
CA ASN A 28 5.33 9.58 -3.44
C ASN A 28 4.62 9.73 -4.78
N GLY A 29 3.64 10.61 -4.84
CA GLY A 29 2.98 10.94 -6.09
C GLY A 29 2.01 9.90 -6.60
N MET A 30 1.55 9.01 -5.75
CA MET A 30 0.66 7.94 -6.15
C MET A 30 -0.80 8.33 -6.12
N SER A 31 -1.13 9.55 -5.68
CA SER A 31 -2.53 9.95 -5.59
C SER A 31 -3.20 10.05 -6.96
N ASN A 32 -2.42 10.30 -8.01
CA ASN A 32 -2.96 10.49 -9.36
C ASN A 32 -2.28 9.59 -10.38
N ALA A 33 -1.88 8.40 -9.97
CA ALA A 33 -1.21 7.47 -10.87
C ALA A 33 -2.12 6.34 -11.36
N GLN A 34 -3.42 6.47 -11.16
CA GLN A 34 -4.38 5.47 -11.62
C GLN A 34 -4.54 5.53 -13.14
N ILE A 35 -4.64 4.35 -13.75
CA ILE A 35 -4.98 4.22 -15.17
C ILE A 35 -6.09 3.18 -15.30
N GLU A 36 -6.59 2.96 -16.51
CA GLU A 36 -7.72 2.04 -16.67
C GLU A 36 -7.32 0.58 -16.69
N SER A 37 -6.09 0.30 -17.07
CA SER A 37 -5.64 -1.08 -17.20
C SER A 37 -4.80 -1.50 -15.99
N PHE A 38 -4.50 -2.81 -15.96
CA PHE A 38 -3.61 -3.38 -14.95
C PHE A 38 -2.36 -3.85 -15.70
N PRO A 39 -1.29 -3.04 -15.73
CA PRO A 39 -0.09 -3.45 -16.43
C PRO A 39 0.39 -4.81 -15.93
N GLN A 40 0.77 -5.66 -16.87
CA GLN A 40 0.97 -7.07 -16.59
C GLN A 40 2.10 -7.35 -15.61
N ASP A 41 3.12 -6.54 -15.62
CA ASP A 41 4.29 -6.75 -14.77
C ASP A 41 4.34 -5.84 -13.56
N ASN A 42 3.20 -5.25 -13.20
CA ASN A 42 3.15 -4.48 -11.96
C ASN A 42 3.31 -5.41 -10.76
N PRO A 43 3.99 -4.94 -9.71
CA PRO A 43 4.12 -5.72 -8.50
C PRO A 43 2.79 -5.85 -7.76
N THR A 44 2.71 -6.88 -6.93
CA THR A 44 1.52 -7.09 -6.10
C THR A 44 1.57 -6.21 -4.86
N SER A 45 0.46 -6.21 -4.13
CA SER A 45 0.36 -5.47 -2.87
C SER A 45 1.45 -5.85 -1.88
N ASP A 46 1.83 -7.14 -1.83
CA ASP A 46 2.86 -7.58 -0.90
C ASP A 46 4.20 -6.91 -1.18
N THR A 47 4.57 -6.80 -2.45
CA THR A 47 5.80 -6.12 -2.82
C THR A 47 5.73 -4.63 -2.50
N LEU A 48 4.59 -4.01 -2.81
CA LEU A 48 4.44 -2.57 -2.60
C LEU A 48 4.42 -2.19 -1.13
N LYS A 49 3.80 -3.02 -0.27
CA LYS A 49 3.77 -2.69 1.15
C LYS A 49 5.16 -2.66 1.76
N HIS A 50 6.08 -3.46 1.22
CA HIS A 50 7.47 -3.42 1.68
C HIS A 50 8.13 -2.08 1.37
N GLU A 51 7.70 -1.41 0.31
CA GLU A 51 8.19 -0.06 0.02
C GLU A 51 7.72 0.93 1.08
N VAL A 52 6.49 0.76 1.56
CA VAL A 52 5.98 1.60 2.64
C VAL A 52 6.80 1.37 3.91
N GLU A 53 7.05 0.11 4.21
CA GLU A 53 7.84 -0.25 5.40
C GLU A 53 9.24 0.37 5.34
N ARG A 54 9.87 0.27 4.18
CA ARG A 54 11.21 0.83 4.00
C ARG A 54 11.18 2.36 4.10
N TYR A 55 10.18 2.98 3.53
CA TYR A 55 10.01 4.43 3.59
C TYR A 55 9.87 4.87 5.06
N ASN A 56 9.09 4.14 5.83
CA ASN A 56 8.89 4.46 7.24
C ASN A 56 10.17 4.31 8.03
N GLN A 57 10.95 3.26 7.76
CA GLN A 57 12.23 3.06 8.44
C GLN A 57 13.19 4.19 8.17
N ILE A 58 13.25 4.64 6.93
CA ILE A 58 14.21 5.67 6.54
C ILE A 58 13.79 7.05 7.01
N ASN A 59 12.50 7.36 6.87
CA ASN A 59 12.03 8.73 7.07
C ASN A 59 11.37 8.96 8.43
N HIS A 60 10.96 7.90 9.12
CA HIS A 60 10.17 8.02 10.34
C HIS A 60 10.61 7.03 11.40
N GLN A 61 11.91 6.78 11.49
CA GLN A 61 12.41 5.73 12.39
C GLN A 61 12.18 6.03 13.86
N HIS A 62 11.93 7.28 14.21
CA HIS A 62 11.68 7.69 15.59
C HIS A 62 10.24 8.09 15.83
N SER A 63 9.36 7.78 14.91
CA SER A 63 7.95 8.13 15.02
C SER A 63 7.10 6.89 15.25
N ASP A 64 5.80 7.09 15.35
CA ASP A 64 4.85 6.01 15.51
C ASP A 64 4.54 5.28 14.21
N HIS A 65 5.23 5.59 13.13
CA HIS A 65 4.99 4.93 11.86
C HIS A 65 5.46 3.49 11.91
N PRO A 66 4.60 2.53 11.56
CA PRO A 66 4.93 1.13 11.69
C PRO A 66 6.01 0.69 10.70
N HIS A 67 6.87 -0.20 11.16
CA HIS A 67 7.86 -0.84 10.30
C HIS A 67 7.34 -2.13 9.69
N TYR A 68 6.16 -2.57 10.10
CA TYR A 68 5.46 -3.68 9.49
C TYR A 68 4.07 -3.21 9.07
N ILE A 69 3.73 -3.47 7.83
CA ILE A 69 2.44 -3.08 7.26
C ILE A 69 1.68 -4.35 6.88
N PRO A 70 0.52 -4.61 7.49
CA PRO A 70 -0.32 -5.71 7.03
C PRO A 70 -0.75 -5.49 5.58
N ASN A 71 -0.75 -6.57 4.81
CA ASN A 71 -1.09 -6.49 3.40
C ASN A 71 -2.49 -5.89 3.20
N GLY A 72 -3.44 -6.28 4.05
CA GLY A 72 -4.80 -5.75 3.98
C GLY A 72 -4.88 -4.25 4.22
N ALA A 73 -4.03 -3.72 5.10
CA ALA A 73 -4.02 -2.29 5.37
C ALA A 73 -3.54 -1.52 4.14
N PHE A 74 -2.53 -2.04 3.44
CA PHE A 74 -2.06 -1.42 2.22
C PHE A 74 -3.13 -1.45 1.13
N ILE A 75 -3.79 -2.61 0.97
CA ILE A 75 -4.86 -2.72 -0.02
C ILE A 75 -5.98 -1.72 0.28
N ALA A 76 -6.38 -1.62 1.55
CA ALA A 76 -7.43 -0.68 1.94
C ALA A 76 -7.04 0.76 1.62
N ALA A 77 -5.80 1.13 1.87
CA ALA A 77 -5.33 2.49 1.58
C ALA A 77 -5.34 2.77 0.08
N MET A 78 -4.95 1.80 -0.74
CA MET A 78 -4.97 1.97 -2.19
C MET A 78 -6.41 2.14 -2.70
N VAL A 79 -7.33 1.33 -2.20
CA VAL A 79 -8.74 1.45 -2.57
C VAL A 79 -9.29 2.82 -2.16
N ALA A 80 -8.96 3.26 -0.95
CA ALA A 80 -9.39 4.57 -0.47
C ALA A 80 -8.83 5.71 -1.32
N SER A 81 -7.69 5.47 -1.98
CA SER A 81 -7.05 6.46 -2.84
C SER A 81 -7.55 6.40 -4.28
N GLY A 82 -8.56 5.59 -4.54
CA GLY A 82 -9.18 5.54 -5.86
C GLY A 82 -8.67 4.45 -6.79
N TYR A 83 -7.82 3.58 -6.30
CA TYR A 83 -7.29 2.49 -7.13
C TYR A 83 -8.30 1.36 -7.26
N LYS A 84 -8.31 0.73 -8.41
CA LYS A 84 -9.05 -0.51 -8.62
C LYS A 84 -8.16 -1.68 -8.25
N VAL A 85 -8.76 -2.76 -7.83
CA VAL A 85 -8.08 -3.93 -7.30
C VAL A 85 -8.42 -5.15 -8.12
N LYS A 86 -7.41 -5.98 -8.38
CA LYS A 86 -7.58 -7.25 -9.07
C LYS A 86 -6.87 -8.32 -8.24
N PRO A 87 -7.53 -9.43 -7.93
CA PRO A 87 -6.89 -10.47 -7.13
C PRO A 87 -5.62 -11.00 -7.75
N ALA A 88 -4.64 -11.30 -6.90
CA ALA A 88 -3.35 -11.84 -7.33
C ALA A 88 -2.99 -12.97 -6.37
N GLY A 89 -3.67 -14.09 -6.49
CA GLY A 89 -3.51 -15.18 -5.54
C GLY A 89 -4.41 -14.99 -4.34
N ARG A 90 -4.07 -15.62 -3.23
CA ARG A 90 -4.97 -15.69 -2.10
C ARG A 90 -5.12 -14.39 -1.33
N MET A 91 -4.03 -13.70 -1.09
CA MET A 91 -4.05 -12.54 -0.20
C MET A 91 -3.44 -11.31 -0.84
N ASN A 92 -3.05 -11.40 -2.09
CA ASN A 92 -2.41 -10.30 -2.79
C ASN A 92 -3.35 -9.65 -3.79
N ALA A 93 -2.98 -8.48 -4.24
CA ALA A 93 -3.76 -7.73 -5.21
C ALA A 93 -2.86 -7.00 -6.18
N PHE A 94 -3.33 -6.86 -7.41
CA PHE A 94 -2.76 -5.93 -8.37
C PHE A 94 -3.59 -4.65 -8.36
N PHE A 95 -2.96 -3.56 -8.74
CA PHE A 95 -3.63 -2.26 -8.84
C PHE A 95 -3.40 -1.65 -10.20
N ASN A 96 -4.31 -0.78 -10.59
CA ASN A 96 -4.24 -0.09 -11.88
C ASN A 96 -3.31 1.13 -11.79
N ILE A 97 -2.03 0.87 -11.55
CA ILE A 97 -1.02 1.92 -11.40
C ILE A 97 -0.27 2.09 -12.72
N SER A 98 -0.07 3.34 -13.14
CA SER A 98 0.75 3.61 -14.31
C SER A 98 2.21 3.26 -14.04
N LYS A 99 2.91 2.85 -15.10
CA LYS A 99 4.35 2.55 -14.99
C LYS A 99 5.14 3.75 -14.49
N LYS A 100 4.80 4.91 -15.01
CA LYS A 100 5.51 6.14 -14.65
C LYS A 100 5.34 6.43 -13.17
N GLY A 101 4.10 6.33 -12.68
CA GLY A 101 3.84 6.58 -11.27
C GLY A 101 4.52 5.56 -10.37
N LEU A 102 4.51 4.30 -10.79
CA LEU A 102 5.14 3.24 -10.03
C LEU A 102 6.65 3.45 -9.92
N CYS A 103 7.30 3.76 -11.04
CA CYS A 103 8.74 4.00 -11.03
C CYS A 103 9.10 5.17 -10.13
N ALA A 104 8.32 6.24 -10.19
CA ALA A 104 8.57 7.40 -9.34
C ALA A 104 8.42 7.05 -7.86
N ALA A 105 7.38 6.29 -7.52
CA ALA A 105 7.11 5.93 -6.13
C ALA A 105 8.16 5.00 -5.56
N MET A 106 8.72 4.13 -6.41
CA MET A 106 9.73 3.17 -5.96
C MET A 106 11.15 3.70 -6.09
N GLY A 107 11.31 4.97 -6.46
CA GLY A 107 12.64 5.56 -6.58
C GLY A 107 13.45 5.06 -7.75
N LYS A 108 12.81 4.52 -8.75
CA LYS A 108 13.48 4.01 -9.95
C LYS A 108 13.17 4.91 -11.13
N ASN A 109 14.17 5.58 -11.60
CA ASN A 109 14.00 6.50 -12.71
C ASN A 109 14.61 5.96 -13.98
#